data_e82e9cfebf2fed151930bfa39c1da762
#
_entry.id   e82e9cfebf2fed151930bfa39c1da762
#
_cell.length_a   1.000
_cell.length_b   1.000
_cell.length_c   1.000
_cell.angle_alpha   90.00
_cell.angle_beta   90.00
_cell.angle_gamma   90.00
#
_symmetry.space_group_name_H-M   'P 1'
#
loop_
_entity.id
_entity.type
_entity.pdbx_description
1 polymer ?
#
loop_
_entity_poly.entity_id
_entity_poly.type
_entity_poly.pdbx_seq_one_letter_code
_entity_poly.pdbx_strand_id
1 'polypeptide(L)'
;MRWNDDIGYGDIGYKGNRHLIARSFSYTFLSAVLALGSLCLAQDSAAPLPLLKKIPSESLPNALQLNARLISGGLPDGEEAFAQLRYLGVKTIISVDGATPDVATAEKHGLRYVHLPHGYDGISPERSLELAKAIRDLPGPIYLHCHHGKHRSPAASATACRALGWLDEQQATEVLQLAGTSPHYFGLFAAVRETKPLEPAQLDRLQVEFRPTVPLPEVAEAMVAMEQHFDRLEQLAAGDWQPLPRHPDLKPAHEALLLREQFTELLRTESVRAAPAAYRDQLRAGEAIAKQLEELLRGAATPERSAAAATQLKALKANCTQCHRQYRDLPDRDRNRP
;
A
#
# COMPACT_ATOMS: atom_id res chain seq x y z
N MET A 1 -4.90 -22.14 -35.15
CA MET A 1 -6.34 -22.19 -35.50
C MET A 1 -6.88 -20.77 -35.39
N ARG A 2 -7.19 -20.20 -36.56
CA ARG A 2 -7.82 -18.88 -36.69
C ARG A 2 -9.32 -19.06 -36.52
N TRP A 3 -10.00 -18.13 -35.85
CA TRP A 3 -11.41 -17.88 -36.05
C TRP A 3 -11.57 -16.41 -36.38
N ASN A 4 -12.07 -16.23 -37.60
CA ASN A 4 -12.57 -14.98 -38.19
C ASN A 4 -14.11 -14.97 -38.06
N ASP A 5 -14.60 -13.76 -38.02
CA ASP A 5 -15.67 -13.20 -38.85
C ASP A 5 -17.08 -13.02 -38.29
N ASP A 6 -17.47 -11.77 -38.46
CA ASP A 6 -18.71 -11.21 -38.99
C ASP A 6 -20.03 -11.39 -38.25
N ILE A 7 -20.53 -10.27 -37.70
CA ILE A 7 -21.97 -9.94 -37.80
C ILE A 7 -22.10 -8.44 -38.09
N GLY A 8 -22.65 -8.16 -39.30
CA GLY A 8 -22.95 -6.81 -39.78
C GLY A 8 -24.17 -6.17 -39.14
N TYR A 9 -24.14 -4.87 -39.04
CA TYR A 9 -25.32 -4.05 -38.75
C TYR A 9 -25.82 -3.39 -40.01
N GLY A 10 -27.11 -3.74 -40.33
CA GLY A 10 -27.83 -3.23 -41.44
C GLY A 10 -28.34 -1.80 -41.21
N ASP A 11 -28.27 -1.03 -42.30
CA ASP A 11 -28.86 0.27 -42.52
C ASP A 11 -30.40 0.23 -42.43
N ILE A 12 -30.96 1.18 -41.70
CA ILE A 12 -32.37 1.57 -41.88
C ILE A 12 -32.41 3.04 -42.22
N GLY A 13 -32.62 3.29 -43.50
CA GLY A 13 -32.89 4.63 -44.03
C GLY A 13 -34.33 5.09 -43.74
N TYR A 14 -34.49 6.38 -43.48
CA TYR A 14 -35.79 7.06 -43.54
C TYR A 14 -35.69 8.27 -44.45
N LYS A 15 -36.49 8.19 -45.54
CA LYS A 15 -36.71 9.26 -46.54
C LYS A 15 -37.91 10.12 -46.17
N GLY A 16 -37.77 11.42 -46.44
CA GLY A 16 -38.87 12.29 -46.98
C GLY A 16 -39.65 13.04 -45.94
N ASN A 17 -39.86 14.35 -45.99
CA ASN A 17 -40.40 15.10 -47.07
C ASN A 17 -40.32 16.64 -46.82
N ARG A 18 -40.24 17.39 -47.89
CA ARG A 18 -40.22 18.85 -47.95
C ARG A 18 -41.55 19.45 -47.58
N HIS A 19 -41.57 20.69 -46.99
CA HIS A 19 -42.29 21.82 -47.57
C HIS A 19 -41.82 23.15 -46.95
N LEU A 20 -41.59 24.09 -47.85
CA LEU A 20 -41.30 25.50 -47.60
C LEU A 20 -42.44 26.23 -46.91
N ILE A 21 -42.18 27.25 -46.12
CA ILE A 21 -42.78 28.59 -46.21
C ILE A 21 -41.83 29.62 -45.55
N ALA A 22 -41.42 30.61 -46.31
CA ALA A 22 -40.65 31.78 -45.86
C ALA A 22 -41.57 32.80 -45.21
N ARG A 23 -41.16 33.36 -44.09
CA ARG A 23 -41.59 34.70 -43.68
C ARG A 23 -40.47 35.42 -42.95
N SER A 24 -39.95 36.46 -43.60
CA SER A 24 -39.00 37.43 -43.09
C SER A 24 -39.56 38.18 -41.90
N PHE A 25 -38.87 38.22 -40.79
CA PHE A 25 -38.95 39.26 -39.76
C PHE A 25 -37.55 39.66 -39.35
N SER A 26 -37.16 40.87 -39.78
CA SER A 26 -35.96 41.54 -39.33
C SER A 26 -36.15 42.02 -37.89
N TYR A 27 -35.42 41.45 -36.96
CA TYR A 27 -35.17 42.06 -35.66
C TYR A 27 -33.66 42.22 -35.48
N THR A 28 -33.24 43.50 -35.54
CA THR A 28 -31.94 43.93 -35.08
C THR A 28 -31.84 43.73 -33.58
N PHE A 29 -31.21 42.62 -33.16
CA PHE A 29 -30.79 42.46 -31.76
C PHE A 29 -29.32 42.81 -31.62
N LEU A 30 -29.12 43.88 -30.86
CA LEU A 30 -27.85 44.38 -30.36
C LEU A 30 -27.22 43.30 -29.50
N SER A 31 -26.23 42.58 -30.04
CA SER A 31 -25.47 41.54 -29.34
C SER A 31 -24.50 42.17 -28.36
N ALA A 32 -24.91 42.32 -27.11
CA ALA A 32 -23.97 42.52 -26.01
C ALA A 32 -23.25 41.17 -25.76
N VAL A 33 -22.02 41.05 -26.27
CA VAL A 33 -21.11 39.95 -25.95
C VAL A 33 -20.65 40.18 -24.51
N LEU A 34 -21.30 39.51 -23.57
CA LEU A 34 -20.77 39.29 -22.23
C LEU A 34 -19.63 38.28 -22.37
N ALA A 35 -18.40 38.80 -22.44
CA ALA A 35 -17.20 38.01 -22.21
C ALA A 35 -17.20 37.56 -20.74
N LEU A 36 -17.81 36.39 -20.46
CA LEU A 36 -17.57 35.65 -19.26
C LEU A 36 -16.12 35.11 -19.33
N GLY A 37 -15.21 35.96 -18.85
CA GLY A 37 -13.86 35.54 -18.55
C GLY A 37 -13.95 34.38 -17.56
N SER A 38 -13.64 33.17 -18.01
CA SER A 38 -13.32 32.06 -17.13
C SER A 38 -12.14 32.51 -16.27
N LEU A 39 -12.45 33.00 -15.07
CA LEU A 39 -11.47 33.10 -13.99
C LEU A 39 -11.06 31.63 -13.66
N CYS A 40 -10.04 31.15 -14.37
CA CYS A 40 -9.29 30.01 -13.94
C CYS A 40 -8.66 30.45 -12.62
N LEU A 41 -9.31 30.11 -11.51
CA LEU A 41 -8.70 30.21 -10.20
C LEU A 41 -7.46 29.32 -10.25
N ALA A 42 -6.30 29.92 -10.52
CA ALA A 42 -5.03 29.30 -10.22
C ALA A 42 -5.11 28.95 -8.74
N GLN A 43 -5.31 27.66 -8.45
CA GLN A 43 -5.18 27.18 -7.08
C GLN A 43 -3.76 27.53 -6.68
N ASP A 44 -3.65 28.43 -5.70
CA ASP A 44 -2.39 28.84 -5.10
C ASP A 44 -1.63 27.58 -4.74
N SER A 45 -0.55 27.28 -5.47
CA SER A 45 0.30 26.12 -5.30
C SER A 45 1.30 26.32 -4.16
N ALA A 46 0.92 27.09 -3.14
CA ALA A 46 1.74 27.24 -1.95
C ALA A 46 1.92 25.88 -1.29
N ALA A 47 3.16 25.51 -0.99
CA ALA A 47 3.47 24.28 -0.30
C ALA A 47 2.70 24.24 1.04
N PRO A 48 2.02 23.13 1.38
CA PRO A 48 1.29 23.03 2.63
C PRO A 48 2.26 23.05 3.79
N LEU A 49 1.98 23.87 4.80
CA LEU A 49 2.83 23.97 5.99
C LEU A 49 2.93 22.62 6.70
N PRO A 50 4.14 22.20 7.14
CA PRO A 50 4.32 20.97 7.89
C PRO A 50 3.59 21.06 9.23
N LEU A 51 2.92 19.98 9.62
CA LEU A 51 2.16 19.90 10.86
C LEU A 51 2.72 18.86 11.83
N LEU A 52 3.24 17.74 11.32
CA LEU A 52 3.83 16.58 12.03
C LEU A 52 3.10 16.22 13.33
N LYS A 53 1.82 15.84 13.22
CA LYS A 53 0.96 15.54 14.35
C LYS A 53 0.47 14.11 14.31
N LYS A 54 0.68 13.34 15.40
CA LYS A 54 0.02 12.02 15.56
C LYS A 54 -1.49 12.17 15.67
N ILE A 55 -2.21 11.32 14.97
CA ILE A 55 -3.66 11.19 15.05
C ILE A 55 -3.96 9.98 15.94
N PRO A 56 -4.47 10.18 17.17
CA PRO A 56 -4.92 9.07 18.00
C PRO A 56 -6.09 8.35 17.31
N SER A 57 -5.94 7.06 17.06
CA SER A 57 -6.96 6.24 16.42
C SER A 57 -6.70 4.76 16.71
N GLU A 58 -7.77 4.03 17.00
CA GLU A 58 -7.71 2.57 17.13
C GLU A 58 -7.82 1.87 15.79
N SER A 59 -8.52 2.48 14.82
CA SER A 59 -8.78 1.92 13.50
C SER A 59 -7.77 2.35 12.42
N LEU A 60 -6.94 3.37 12.69
CA LEU A 60 -5.87 3.84 11.79
C LEU A 60 -4.51 3.73 12.50
N PRO A 61 -3.86 2.57 12.42
CA PRO A 61 -2.62 2.33 13.16
C PRO A 61 -1.54 3.36 12.80
N ASN A 62 -0.89 3.91 13.83
CA ASN A 62 0.24 4.82 13.70
C ASN A 62 0.01 6.01 12.75
N ALA A 63 -1.21 6.54 12.68
CA ALA A 63 -1.54 7.66 11.80
C ALA A 63 -0.79 8.93 12.21
N LEU A 64 -0.10 9.56 11.25
CA LEU A 64 0.70 10.77 11.39
C LEU A 64 0.31 11.77 10.30
N GLN A 65 -0.22 12.91 10.68
CA GLN A 65 -0.51 14.00 9.76
C GLN A 65 0.78 14.77 9.47
N LEU A 66 1.21 14.79 8.20
CA LEU A 66 2.39 15.53 7.78
C LEU A 66 2.07 17.00 7.47
N ASN A 67 0.92 17.24 6.88
CA ASN A 67 0.39 18.57 6.54
C ASN A 67 -1.12 18.48 6.29
N ALA A 68 -1.76 19.56 5.85
CA ALA A 68 -3.21 19.58 5.59
C ALA A 68 -3.64 18.62 4.46
N ARG A 69 -2.72 18.18 3.60
CA ARG A 69 -3.01 17.35 2.43
C ARG A 69 -2.66 15.88 2.61
N LEU A 70 -1.74 15.53 3.54
CA LEU A 70 -1.16 14.19 3.62
C LEU A 70 -1.14 13.64 5.04
N ILE A 71 -1.67 12.45 5.19
CA ILE A 71 -1.62 11.60 6.39
C ILE A 71 -0.89 10.32 6.01
N SER A 72 0.13 9.93 6.77
CA SER A 72 0.78 8.61 6.71
C SER A 72 0.24 7.72 7.80
N GLY A 73 0.07 6.42 7.56
CA GLY A 73 -0.43 5.50 8.58
C GLY A 73 -0.29 4.03 8.22
N GLY A 74 -0.94 3.18 9.02
CA GLY A 74 -1.07 1.74 8.80
C GLY A 74 -2.28 1.40 7.93
N LEU A 75 -2.42 0.11 7.65
CA LEU A 75 -3.53 -0.44 6.87
C LEU A 75 -4.88 -0.07 7.54
N PRO A 76 -5.77 0.62 6.82
CA PRO A 76 -7.14 0.76 7.29
C PRO A 76 -7.84 -0.61 7.18
N ASP A 77 -8.31 -1.14 8.31
CA ASP A 77 -8.98 -2.44 8.39
C ASP A 77 -10.41 -2.29 8.88
N GLY A 78 -11.32 -2.90 8.14
CA GLY A 78 -12.75 -2.89 8.42
C GLY A 78 -13.47 -1.55 8.13
N GLU A 79 -14.79 -1.60 8.10
CA GLU A 79 -15.68 -0.47 7.75
C GLU A 79 -15.44 0.79 8.61
N GLU A 80 -15.07 0.61 9.89
CA GLU A 80 -14.83 1.72 10.81
C GLU A 80 -13.61 2.57 10.39
N ALA A 81 -12.54 1.92 9.92
CA ALA A 81 -11.34 2.61 9.46
C ALA A 81 -11.66 3.49 8.24
N PHE A 82 -12.39 2.96 7.26
CA PHE A 82 -12.79 3.72 6.08
C PHE A 82 -13.77 4.86 6.40
N ALA A 83 -14.69 4.64 7.34
CA ALA A 83 -15.57 5.70 7.85
C ALA A 83 -14.77 6.82 8.52
N GLN A 84 -13.74 6.47 9.32
CA GLN A 84 -12.86 7.46 9.94
C GLN A 84 -12.04 8.23 8.91
N LEU A 85 -11.50 7.58 7.87
CA LEU A 85 -10.82 8.27 6.77
C LEU A 85 -11.73 9.28 6.08
N ARG A 86 -12.97 8.90 5.81
CA ARG A 86 -13.98 9.80 5.27
C ARG A 86 -14.27 10.99 6.21
N TYR A 87 -14.40 10.73 7.52
CA TYR A 87 -14.58 11.78 8.52
C TYR A 87 -13.41 12.78 8.56
N LEU A 88 -12.18 12.30 8.40
CA LEU A 88 -10.98 13.14 8.24
C LEU A 88 -10.92 13.89 6.89
N GLY A 89 -11.92 13.73 6.04
CA GLY A 89 -12.03 14.40 4.75
C GLY A 89 -11.19 13.78 3.64
N VAL A 90 -10.53 12.63 3.88
CA VAL A 90 -9.72 11.91 2.89
C VAL A 90 -10.52 11.66 1.61
N LYS A 91 -9.87 11.83 0.46
CA LYS A 91 -10.44 11.56 -0.87
C LYS A 91 -9.71 10.43 -1.59
N THR A 92 -8.41 10.30 -1.35
CA THR A 92 -7.58 9.26 -1.98
C THR A 92 -6.81 8.51 -0.91
N ILE A 93 -6.81 7.18 -1.02
CA ILE A 93 -5.95 6.27 -0.25
C ILE A 93 -4.85 5.80 -1.19
N ILE A 94 -3.59 5.83 -0.72
CA ILE A 94 -2.45 5.28 -1.45
C ILE A 94 -1.86 4.14 -0.62
N SER A 95 -1.91 2.91 -1.15
CA SER A 95 -1.17 1.78 -0.56
C SER A 95 0.23 1.70 -1.15
N VAL A 96 1.22 1.64 -0.29
CA VAL A 96 2.61 1.29 -0.66
C VAL A 96 2.99 -0.11 -0.15
N ASP A 97 1.98 -0.88 0.24
CA ASP A 97 2.14 -2.24 0.76
C ASP A 97 2.31 -3.26 -0.37
N GLY A 98 2.83 -4.43 -0.02
CA GLY A 98 2.81 -5.64 -0.83
C GLY A 98 1.53 -6.46 -0.69
N ALA A 99 0.48 -5.92 -0.07
CA ALA A 99 -0.85 -6.54 0.01
C ALA A 99 -1.80 -5.91 -1.00
N THR A 100 -2.72 -6.71 -1.54
CA THR A 100 -3.81 -6.21 -2.39
C THR A 100 -4.74 -5.32 -1.54
N PRO A 101 -4.97 -4.04 -1.97
CA PRO A 101 -5.85 -3.13 -1.24
C PRO A 101 -7.32 -3.56 -1.24
N ASP A 102 -8.06 -3.24 -0.17
CA ASP A 102 -9.52 -3.39 -0.12
C ASP A 102 -10.22 -2.25 -0.85
N VAL A 103 -10.18 -2.33 -2.17
CA VAL A 103 -10.79 -1.34 -3.07
C VAL A 103 -12.30 -1.30 -2.90
N ALA A 104 -12.93 -2.47 -2.69
CA ALA A 104 -14.38 -2.59 -2.62
C ALA A 104 -14.97 -1.82 -1.42
N THR A 105 -14.33 -1.92 -0.26
CA THR A 105 -14.75 -1.16 0.92
C THR A 105 -14.47 0.33 0.76
N ALA A 106 -13.32 0.71 0.19
CA ALA A 106 -13.01 2.11 -0.08
C ALA A 106 -14.06 2.77 -1.00
N GLU A 107 -14.46 2.09 -2.07
CA GLU A 107 -15.48 2.58 -3.01
C GLU A 107 -16.86 2.79 -2.35
N LYS A 108 -17.29 1.90 -1.46
CA LYS A 108 -18.52 2.07 -0.67
C LYS A 108 -18.50 3.38 0.15
N HIS A 109 -17.32 3.77 0.62
CA HIS A 109 -17.11 5.03 1.36
C HIS A 109 -16.82 6.23 0.45
N GLY A 110 -16.85 6.08 -0.88
CA GLY A 110 -16.56 7.13 -1.85
C GLY A 110 -15.10 7.58 -1.83
N LEU A 111 -14.19 6.68 -1.47
CA LEU A 111 -12.76 6.89 -1.43
C LEU A 111 -12.09 6.26 -2.65
N ARG A 112 -11.16 6.97 -3.28
CA ARG A 112 -10.33 6.44 -4.35
C ARG A 112 -9.18 5.65 -3.74
N TYR A 113 -8.89 4.47 -4.30
CA TYR A 113 -7.67 3.72 -3.98
C TYR A 113 -6.64 3.81 -5.11
N VAL A 114 -5.37 3.86 -4.73
CA VAL A 114 -4.21 3.79 -5.62
C VAL A 114 -3.16 2.87 -5.01
N HIS A 115 -2.57 1.97 -5.80
CA HIS A 115 -1.59 1.00 -5.34
C HIS A 115 -0.21 1.28 -5.97
N LEU A 116 0.74 1.73 -5.15
CA LEU A 116 2.12 2.08 -5.52
C LEU A 116 3.13 1.34 -4.63
N PRO A 117 3.17 -0.01 -4.66
CA PRO A 117 3.97 -0.81 -3.75
C PRO A 117 5.48 -0.60 -3.96
N HIS A 118 6.23 -0.67 -2.86
CA HIS A 118 7.70 -0.72 -2.86
C HIS A 118 8.22 -1.57 -1.71
N GLY A 119 9.50 -1.99 -1.79
CA GLY A 119 10.16 -2.80 -0.79
C GLY A 119 10.64 -2.03 0.44
N TYR A 120 11.42 -2.72 1.27
CA TYR A 120 12.10 -2.15 2.45
C TYR A 120 13.53 -1.71 2.13
N ASP A 121 14.05 -2.12 0.99
CA ASP A 121 15.39 -1.89 0.46
C ASP A 121 15.57 -0.47 -0.12
N GLY A 122 14.48 0.29 -0.25
CA GLY A 122 14.47 1.67 -0.71
C GLY A 122 13.23 2.03 -1.53
N ILE A 123 13.28 3.22 -2.12
CA ILE A 123 12.25 3.72 -3.03
C ILE A 123 12.99 4.13 -4.31
N SER A 124 12.66 3.50 -5.43
CA SER A 124 13.32 3.83 -6.71
C SER A 124 13.04 5.26 -7.14
N PRO A 125 13.90 5.89 -7.96
CA PRO A 125 13.65 7.22 -8.48
C PRO A 125 12.30 7.34 -9.20
N GLU A 126 11.92 6.33 -9.99
CA GLU A 126 10.65 6.28 -10.72
C GLU A 126 9.48 6.25 -9.74
N ARG A 127 9.54 5.40 -8.71
CA ARG A 127 8.51 5.31 -7.68
C ARG A 127 8.41 6.61 -6.88
N SER A 128 9.51 7.28 -6.63
CA SER A 128 9.55 8.60 -5.96
C SER A 128 8.83 9.66 -6.78
N LEU A 129 9.01 9.67 -8.12
CA LEU A 129 8.28 10.54 -9.03
C LEU A 129 6.77 10.24 -9.04
N GLU A 130 6.38 8.96 -9.12
CA GLU A 130 4.98 8.54 -9.09
C GLU A 130 4.29 8.94 -7.79
N LEU A 131 4.94 8.73 -6.64
CA LEU A 131 4.44 9.13 -5.33
C LEU A 131 4.26 10.66 -5.23
N ALA A 132 5.27 11.42 -5.66
CA ALA A 132 5.20 12.87 -5.66
C ALA A 132 4.06 13.37 -6.55
N LYS A 133 3.93 12.81 -7.77
CA LYS A 133 2.82 13.13 -8.68
C LYS A 133 1.47 12.76 -8.09
N ALA A 134 1.32 11.57 -7.52
CA ALA A 134 0.08 11.13 -6.90
C ALA A 134 -0.36 12.08 -5.77
N ILE A 135 0.59 12.45 -4.88
CA ILE A 135 0.29 13.33 -3.76
C ILE A 135 -0.02 14.76 -4.22
N ARG A 136 0.62 15.24 -5.28
CA ARG A 136 0.37 16.56 -5.84
C ARG A 136 -0.97 16.65 -6.57
N ASP A 137 -1.26 15.69 -7.45
CA ASP A 137 -2.29 15.82 -8.49
C ASP A 137 -3.62 15.14 -8.14
N LEU A 138 -3.61 14.08 -7.31
CA LEU A 138 -4.84 13.37 -6.98
C LEU A 138 -5.71 14.16 -5.97
N PRO A 139 -7.02 13.92 -5.95
CA PRO A 139 -7.91 14.55 -4.98
C PRO A 139 -7.45 14.28 -3.54
N GLY A 140 -7.26 15.34 -2.76
CA GLY A 140 -6.86 15.26 -1.35
C GLY A 140 -7.96 15.74 -0.39
N PRO A 141 -7.73 15.56 0.92
CA PRO A 141 -6.57 14.98 1.60
C PRO A 141 -6.30 13.53 1.23
N ILE A 142 -5.04 13.12 1.33
CA ILE A 142 -4.55 11.78 0.99
C ILE A 142 -4.15 11.02 2.25
N TYR A 143 -4.56 9.75 2.34
CA TYR A 143 -4.06 8.80 3.33
C TYR A 143 -3.11 7.81 2.65
N LEU A 144 -1.83 7.84 3.02
CA LEU A 144 -0.81 6.96 2.47
C LEU A 144 -0.44 5.92 3.52
N HIS A 145 -0.58 4.63 3.20
CA HIS A 145 -0.35 3.57 4.16
C HIS A 145 0.52 2.42 3.66
N CYS A 146 1.13 1.72 4.62
CA CYS A 146 1.62 0.35 4.51
C CYS A 146 0.94 -0.49 5.59
N HIS A 147 1.39 -1.72 5.89
CA HIS A 147 0.74 -2.56 6.88
C HIS A 147 0.68 -1.91 8.28
N HIS A 148 1.82 -1.65 8.91
CA HIS A 148 1.86 -1.11 10.28
C HIS A 148 1.95 0.43 10.37
N GLY A 149 2.12 1.14 9.28
CA GLY A 149 2.32 2.59 9.32
C GLY A 149 3.68 3.06 9.86
N LYS A 150 4.63 2.15 10.05
CA LYS A 150 5.91 2.45 10.74
C LYS A 150 7.11 2.63 9.80
N HIS A 151 7.11 2.01 8.63
CA HIS A 151 8.33 1.92 7.80
C HIS A 151 8.13 2.47 6.39
N ARG A 152 7.44 1.72 5.51
CA ARG A 152 7.26 2.08 4.10
C ARG A 152 6.42 3.34 3.90
N SER A 153 5.29 3.47 4.59
CA SER A 153 4.41 4.64 4.43
C SER A 153 5.04 5.95 4.90
N PRO A 154 5.69 6.05 6.08
CA PRO A 154 6.37 7.31 6.42
C PRO A 154 7.53 7.62 5.48
N ALA A 155 8.30 6.61 5.03
CA ALA A 155 9.37 6.82 4.06
C ALA A 155 8.84 7.34 2.73
N ALA A 156 7.79 6.72 2.17
CA ALA A 156 7.15 7.16 0.94
C ALA A 156 6.58 8.58 1.05
N SER A 157 5.89 8.88 2.16
CA SER A 157 5.34 10.20 2.44
C SER A 157 6.45 11.27 2.53
N ALA A 158 7.51 10.98 3.28
CA ALA A 158 8.65 11.89 3.45
C ALA A 158 9.40 12.10 2.14
N THR A 159 9.66 11.02 1.38
CA THR A 159 10.32 11.07 0.07
C THR A 159 9.52 11.92 -0.91
N ALA A 160 8.21 11.70 -1.00
CA ALA A 160 7.35 12.50 -1.88
C ALA A 160 7.29 13.97 -1.45
N CYS A 161 7.20 14.27 -0.16
CA CYS A 161 7.24 15.66 0.34
C CYS A 161 8.59 16.33 0.06
N ARG A 162 9.70 15.60 0.15
CA ARG A 162 11.02 16.07 -0.26
C ARG A 162 11.04 16.43 -1.75
N ALA A 163 10.57 15.49 -2.58
CA ALA A 163 10.49 15.68 -4.03
C ALA A 163 9.65 16.90 -4.43
N LEU A 164 8.58 17.17 -3.67
CA LEU A 164 7.72 18.34 -3.85
C LEU A 164 8.28 19.64 -3.23
N GLY A 165 9.40 19.57 -2.52
CA GLY A 165 9.95 20.73 -1.81
C GLY A 165 9.12 21.16 -0.59
N TRP A 166 8.24 20.29 -0.07
CA TRP A 166 7.38 20.60 1.09
C TRP A 166 8.06 20.34 2.43
N LEU A 167 9.08 19.47 2.45
CA LEU A 167 9.91 19.18 3.62
C LEU A 167 11.39 19.28 3.24
N ASP A 168 12.19 19.80 4.16
CA ASP A 168 13.64 19.67 4.09
C ASP A 168 14.10 18.27 4.56
N GLU A 169 15.39 18.00 4.51
CA GLU A 169 15.94 16.69 4.89
C GLU A 169 15.72 16.36 6.36
N GLN A 170 15.87 17.34 7.25
CA GLN A 170 15.71 17.16 8.68
C GLN A 170 14.24 16.84 9.02
N GLN A 171 13.31 17.63 8.51
CA GLN A 171 11.86 17.43 8.69
C GLN A 171 11.41 16.07 8.14
N ALA A 172 11.90 15.69 6.95
CA ALA A 172 11.57 14.40 6.34
C ALA A 172 12.14 13.22 7.15
N THR A 173 13.35 13.36 7.71
CA THR A 173 13.93 12.35 8.61
C THR A 173 13.15 12.24 9.92
N GLU A 174 12.66 13.37 10.44
CA GLU A 174 11.79 13.39 11.63
C GLU A 174 10.49 12.61 11.43
N VAL A 175 9.90 12.65 10.23
CA VAL A 175 8.71 11.81 9.89
C VAL A 175 8.98 10.33 10.17
N LEU A 176 10.11 9.80 9.73
CA LEU A 176 10.49 8.40 9.94
C LEU A 176 10.69 8.11 11.44
N GLN A 177 11.33 9.01 12.16
CA GLN A 177 11.60 8.87 13.59
C GLN A 177 10.28 8.87 14.40
N LEU A 178 9.40 9.82 14.14
CA LEU A 178 8.08 9.93 14.80
C LEU A 178 7.18 8.72 14.52
N ALA A 179 7.26 8.16 13.30
CA ALA A 179 6.55 6.94 12.95
C ALA A 179 7.15 5.68 13.60
N GLY A 180 8.36 5.75 14.14
CA GLY A 180 9.08 4.62 14.73
C GLY A 180 9.71 3.69 13.66
N THR A 181 10.16 4.27 12.54
CA THR A 181 10.89 3.52 11.51
C THR A 181 12.18 2.95 12.09
N SER A 182 12.35 1.64 11.99
CA SER A 182 13.57 0.98 12.48
C SER A 182 14.80 1.47 11.71
N PRO A 183 15.91 1.82 12.39
CA PRO A 183 17.13 2.24 11.74
C PRO A 183 17.79 1.16 10.87
N HIS A 184 17.37 -0.09 11.00
CA HIS A 184 17.83 -1.20 10.14
C HIS A 184 17.36 -1.11 8.69
N TYR A 185 16.32 -0.32 8.39
CA TYR A 185 15.86 -0.10 7.02
C TYR A 185 16.65 1.02 6.33
N PHE A 186 17.96 0.81 6.16
CA PHE A 186 18.89 1.79 5.61
C PHE A 186 18.42 2.36 4.25
N GLY A 187 17.85 1.51 3.39
CA GLY A 187 17.34 1.93 2.09
C GLY A 187 16.21 2.95 2.17
N LEU A 188 15.31 2.82 3.15
CA LEU A 188 14.23 3.79 3.37
C LEU A 188 14.76 5.15 3.83
N PHE A 189 15.74 5.17 4.77
CA PHE A 189 16.40 6.39 5.18
C PHE A 189 17.23 7.00 4.06
N ALA A 190 17.91 6.18 3.24
CA ALA A 190 18.66 6.65 2.09
C ALA A 190 17.75 7.32 1.06
N ALA A 191 16.60 6.71 0.73
CA ALA A 191 15.62 7.29 -0.18
C ALA A 191 15.20 8.70 0.26
N VAL A 192 14.94 8.90 1.55
CA VAL A 192 14.58 10.21 2.09
C VAL A 192 15.72 11.22 1.98
N ARG A 193 16.95 10.83 2.34
CA ARG A 193 18.12 11.74 2.31
C ARG A 193 18.55 12.12 0.90
N GLU A 194 18.53 11.15 -0.02
CA GLU A 194 19.03 11.33 -1.38
C GLU A 194 18.04 12.05 -2.30
N THR A 195 16.73 12.06 -1.95
CA THR A 195 15.72 12.76 -2.73
C THR A 195 15.92 14.26 -2.69
N LYS A 196 15.91 14.89 -3.85
CA LYS A 196 15.99 16.33 -4.06
C LYS A 196 14.64 16.87 -4.52
N PRO A 197 14.34 18.16 -4.24
CA PRO A 197 13.20 18.81 -4.85
C PRO A 197 13.23 18.73 -6.38
N LEU A 198 12.07 18.44 -6.96
CA LEU A 198 11.88 18.31 -8.42
C LEU A 198 11.40 19.62 -9.01
N GLU A 199 11.79 19.87 -10.24
CA GLU A 199 11.17 20.94 -11.02
C GLU A 199 9.71 20.55 -11.35
N PRO A 200 8.72 21.42 -11.12
CA PRO A 200 7.32 21.12 -11.39
C PRO A 200 7.05 20.54 -12.78
N ALA A 201 7.76 21.04 -13.79
CA ALA A 201 7.66 20.58 -15.18
C ALA A 201 8.08 19.09 -15.36
N GLN A 202 8.85 18.49 -14.45
CA GLN A 202 9.18 17.06 -14.49
C GLN A 202 7.95 16.23 -14.18
N LEU A 203 7.19 16.62 -13.15
CA LEU A 203 5.95 15.95 -12.77
C LEU A 203 4.82 16.18 -13.79
N ASP A 204 4.78 17.37 -14.44
CA ASP A 204 3.76 17.68 -15.46
C ASP A 204 3.91 16.79 -16.68
N ARG A 205 5.15 16.49 -17.08
CA ARG A 205 5.45 15.61 -18.22
C ARG A 205 5.31 14.12 -17.93
N LEU A 206 5.30 13.74 -16.65
CA LEU A 206 5.20 12.35 -16.25
C LEU A 206 3.78 11.82 -16.53
N GLN A 207 3.69 10.76 -17.31
CA GLN A 207 2.43 10.04 -17.55
C GLN A 207 2.37 8.83 -16.62
N VAL A 208 1.38 8.80 -15.73
CA VAL A 208 1.18 7.71 -14.77
C VAL A 208 -0.29 7.30 -14.78
N GLU A 209 -0.53 6.01 -14.94
CA GLU A 209 -1.84 5.42 -14.69
C GLU A 209 -1.92 4.97 -13.23
N PHE A 210 -2.67 5.72 -12.42
CA PHE A 210 -2.88 5.37 -11.01
C PHE A 210 -3.97 4.32 -10.87
N ARG A 211 -3.56 3.05 -10.79
CA ARG A 211 -4.44 1.88 -10.67
C ARG A 211 -4.79 1.60 -9.21
N PRO A 212 -6.01 1.11 -8.92
CA PRO A 212 -6.41 0.72 -7.57
C PRO A 212 -5.67 -0.52 -7.06
N THR A 213 -5.25 -1.38 -7.99
CA THR A 213 -4.44 -2.58 -7.71
C THR A 213 -3.41 -2.77 -8.80
N VAL A 214 -2.25 -3.34 -8.45
CA VAL A 214 -1.22 -3.78 -9.41
C VAL A 214 -0.81 -5.20 -9.09
N PRO A 215 -0.36 -6.01 -10.08
CA PRO A 215 0.18 -7.33 -9.83
C PRO A 215 1.37 -7.27 -8.86
N LEU A 216 1.41 -8.21 -7.94
CA LEU A 216 2.48 -8.36 -6.96
C LEU A 216 3.34 -9.57 -7.28
N PRO A 217 4.62 -9.59 -6.90
CA PRO A 217 5.42 -10.80 -6.94
C PRO A 217 4.82 -11.88 -6.02
N GLU A 218 4.80 -13.14 -6.45
CA GLU A 218 4.30 -14.29 -5.66
C GLU A 218 4.90 -14.35 -4.25
N VAL A 219 6.19 -14.03 -4.13
CA VAL A 219 6.88 -13.97 -2.83
C VAL A 219 6.27 -12.91 -1.92
N ALA A 220 5.89 -11.74 -2.45
CA ALA A 220 5.30 -10.67 -1.65
C ALA A 220 3.89 -11.07 -1.16
N GLU A 221 3.08 -11.68 -2.00
CA GLU A 221 1.75 -12.18 -1.62
C GLU A 221 1.85 -13.27 -0.54
N ALA A 222 2.75 -14.24 -0.70
CA ALA A 222 2.99 -15.28 0.30
C ALA A 222 3.47 -14.69 1.64
N MET A 223 4.37 -13.69 1.61
CA MET A 223 4.86 -13.03 2.83
C MET A 223 3.75 -12.27 3.57
N VAL A 224 2.82 -11.64 2.86
CA VAL A 224 1.65 -10.99 3.47
C VAL A 224 0.73 -12.02 4.14
N ALA A 225 0.47 -13.16 3.48
CA ALA A 225 -0.32 -14.24 4.08
C ALA A 225 0.36 -14.82 5.32
N MET A 226 1.68 -15.05 5.25
CA MET A 226 2.48 -15.50 6.40
C MET A 226 2.40 -14.52 7.57
N GLU A 227 2.50 -13.21 7.32
CA GLU A 227 2.42 -12.17 8.34
C GLU A 227 1.07 -12.21 9.06
N GLN A 228 -0.04 -12.34 8.33
CA GLN A 228 -1.38 -12.43 8.91
C GLN A 228 -1.53 -13.63 9.85
N HIS A 229 -1.07 -14.81 9.45
CA HIS A 229 -1.12 -16.00 10.30
C HIS A 229 -0.18 -15.88 11.50
N PHE A 230 0.99 -15.29 11.30
CA PHE A 230 1.96 -15.06 12.37
C PHE A 230 1.42 -14.09 13.43
N ASP A 231 0.81 -12.96 13.04
CA ASP A 231 0.20 -11.99 13.94
C ASP A 231 -0.93 -12.61 14.77
N ARG A 232 -1.77 -13.47 14.15
CA ARG A 232 -2.81 -14.22 14.88
C ARG A 232 -2.20 -15.19 15.89
N LEU A 233 -1.12 -15.88 15.54
CA LEU A 233 -0.38 -16.74 16.45
C LEU A 233 0.25 -15.95 17.61
N GLU A 234 0.79 -14.75 17.39
CA GLU A 234 1.28 -13.88 18.47
C GLU A 234 0.15 -13.46 19.41
N GLN A 235 -1.02 -13.11 18.88
CA GLN A 235 -2.19 -12.77 19.70
C GLN A 235 -2.69 -13.97 20.50
N LEU A 236 -2.78 -15.15 19.90
CA LEU A 236 -3.15 -16.39 20.58
C LEU A 236 -2.14 -16.77 21.66
N ALA A 237 -0.85 -16.63 21.39
CA ALA A 237 0.20 -16.88 22.37
C ALA A 237 0.14 -15.91 23.56
N ALA A 238 -0.16 -14.63 23.33
CA ALA A 238 -0.37 -13.65 24.39
C ALA A 238 -1.58 -13.97 25.28
N GLY A 239 -2.59 -14.68 24.74
CA GLY A 239 -3.76 -15.19 25.45
C GLY A 239 -3.62 -16.63 25.92
N ASP A 240 -2.38 -17.12 26.10
CA ASP A 240 -2.07 -18.50 26.52
C ASP A 240 -2.73 -19.58 25.63
N TRP A 241 -2.71 -19.31 24.32
CA TRP A 241 -3.27 -20.14 23.24
C TRP A 241 -4.79 -20.38 23.33
N GLN A 242 -5.52 -19.54 24.11
CA GLN A 242 -6.97 -19.59 24.18
C GLN A 242 -7.61 -18.84 23.01
N PRO A 243 -8.86 -19.20 22.65
CA PRO A 243 -9.61 -18.46 21.63
C PRO A 243 -9.71 -16.97 21.96
N LEU A 244 -9.51 -16.11 20.96
CA LEU A 244 -9.60 -14.67 21.13
C LEU A 244 -11.07 -14.24 21.26
N PRO A 245 -11.42 -13.32 22.18
CA PRO A 245 -12.82 -12.88 22.36
C PRO A 245 -13.48 -12.32 21.11
N ARG A 246 -12.71 -11.61 20.26
CA ARG A 246 -13.20 -11.05 18.98
C ARG A 246 -13.16 -12.05 17.82
N HIS A 247 -12.42 -13.16 17.97
CA HIS A 247 -12.21 -14.18 16.95
C HIS A 247 -12.24 -15.59 17.58
N PRO A 248 -13.40 -16.04 18.08
CA PRO A 248 -13.52 -17.33 18.77
C PRO A 248 -13.36 -18.53 17.83
N ASP A 249 -13.41 -18.32 16.52
CA ASP A 249 -13.22 -19.28 15.45
C ASP A 249 -11.74 -19.60 15.18
N LEU A 250 -10.82 -18.73 15.58
CA LEU A 250 -9.38 -18.94 15.39
C LEU A 250 -8.88 -20.10 16.28
N LYS A 251 -8.27 -21.08 15.63
CA LYS A 251 -7.68 -22.25 16.29
C LYS A 251 -6.16 -22.20 16.13
N PRO A 252 -5.38 -22.19 17.22
CA PRO A 252 -3.91 -22.06 17.16
C PRO A 252 -3.24 -23.05 16.22
N ALA A 253 -3.63 -24.34 16.27
CA ALA A 253 -3.07 -25.36 15.39
C ALA A 253 -3.40 -25.14 13.90
N HIS A 254 -4.55 -24.55 13.61
CA HIS A 254 -4.95 -24.25 12.22
C HIS A 254 -4.16 -23.07 11.67
N GLU A 255 -3.97 -22.00 12.45
CA GLU A 255 -3.14 -20.86 12.04
C GLU A 255 -1.68 -21.29 11.81
N ALA A 256 -1.14 -22.17 12.65
CA ALA A 256 0.20 -22.73 12.46
C ALA A 256 0.31 -23.62 11.20
N LEU A 257 -0.73 -24.41 10.92
CA LEU A 257 -0.84 -25.18 9.68
C LEU A 257 -0.81 -24.27 8.45
N LEU A 258 -1.67 -23.25 8.43
CA LEU A 258 -1.76 -22.33 7.30
C LEU A 258 -0.43 -21.60 7.08
N LEU A 259 0.22 -21.14 8.15
CA LEU A 259 1.54 -20.53 8.07
C LEU A 259 2.58 -21.50 7.49
N ARG A 260 2.59 -22.76 7.90
CA ARG A 260 3.48 -23.79 7.35
C ARG A 260 3.21 -24.04 5.86
N GLU A 261 1.93 -24.09 5.46
CA GLU A 261 1.54 -24.27 4.06
C GLU A 261 2.03 -23.14 3.16
N GLN A 262 2.04 -21.90 3.65
CA GLN A 262 2.62 -20.77 2.90
C GLN A 262 4.13 -21.02 2.61
N PHE A 263 4.90 -21.50 3.57
CA PHE A 263 6.30 -21.89 3.33
C PHE A 263 6.41 -23.01 2.29
N THR A 264 5.57 -24.04 2.42
CA THR A 264 5.57 -25.21 1.51
C THR A 264 5.28 -24.76 0.07
N GLU A 265 4.24 -23.95 -0.15
CA GLU A 265 3.87 -23.46 -1.48
C GLU A 265 4.93 -22.51 -2.04
N LEU A 266 5.46 -21.60 -1.23
CA LEU A 266 6.52 -20.69 -1.65
C LEU A 266 7.78 -21.44 -2.12
N LEU A 267 8.18 -22.50 -1.43
CA LEU A 267 9.30 -23.35 -1.82
C LEU A 267 9.09 -24.10 -3.16
N ARG A 268 7.84 -24.21 -3.63
CA ARG A 268 7.48 -24.83 -4.91
C ARG A 268 7.49 -23.85 -6.08
N THR A 269 7.48 -22.54 -5.84
CA THR A 269 7.48 -21.52 -6.89
C THR A 269 8.78 -21.57 -7.70
N GLU A 270 8.71 -21.20 -8.97
CA GLU A 270 9.88 -21.16 -9.84
C GLU A 270 10.88 -20.10 -9.37
N SER A 271 10.39 -18.94 -8.94
CA SER A 271 11.20 -17.84 -8.42
C SER A 271 12.08 -18.26 -7.25
N VAL A 272 11.52 -19.03 -6.28
CA VAL A 272 12.27 -19.53 -5.13
C VAL A 272 13.20 -20.68 -5.52
N ARG A 273 12.80 -21.58 -6.44
CA ARG A 273 13.69 -22.66 -6.92
C ARG A 273 14.94 -22.12 -7.61
N ALA A 274 14.79 -21.00 -8.35
CA ALA A 274 15.91 -20.33 -9.02
C ALA A 274 16.76 -19.48 -8.06
N ALA A 275 16.28 -19.18 -6.86
CA ALA A 275 17.00 -18.36 -5.87
C ALA A 275 18.24 -19.08 -5.30
N PRO A 276 19.19 -18.36 -4.66
CA PRO A 276 20.37 -18.94 -4.02
C PRO A 276 20.02 -20.05 -3.01
N ALA A 277 20.86 -21.07 -2.90
CA ALA A 277 20.63 -22.21 -1.99
C ALA A 277 20.41 -21.74 -0.54
N ALA A 278 21.22 -20.79 -0.07
CA ALA A 278 21.11 -20.25 1.29
C ALA A 278 19.74 -19.59 1.57
N TYR A 279 19.13 -18.93 0.58
CA TYR A 279 17.77 -18.40 0.70
C TYR A 279 16.73 -19.52 0.86
N ARG A 280 16.84 -20.56 0.01
CA ARG A 280 15.95 -21.73 0.09
C ARG A 280 16.09 -22.49 1.41
N ASP A 281 17.32 -22.60 1.92
CA ASP A 281 17.60 -23.28 3.19
C ASP A 281 16.99 -22.50 4.37
N GLN A 282 17.02 -21.16 4.30
CA GLN A 282 16.37 -20.30 5.30
C GLN A 282 14.83 -20.48 5.30
N LEU A 283 14.22 -20.61 4.13
CA LEU A 283 12.77 -20.90 4.02
C LEU A 283 12.44 -22.31 4.54
N ARG A 284 13.26 -23.34 4.23
CA ARG A 284 13.08 -24.70 4.75
C ARG A 284 13.21 -24.75 6.27
N ALA A 285 14.13 -23.98 6.84
CA ALA A 285 14.26 -23.86 8.29
C ALA A 285 12.98 -23.25 8.91
N GLY A 286 12.42 -22.22 8.29
CA GLY A 286 11.15 -21.62 8.69
C GLY A 286 9.99 -22.62 8.62
N GLU A 287 9.88 -23.38 7.52
CA GLU A 287 8.89 -24.45 7.37
C GLU A 287 8.99 -25.51 8.47
N ALA A 288 10.22 -25.96 8.77
CA ALA A 288 10.45 -26.96 9.82
C ALA A 288 10.05 -26.46 11.21
N ILE A 289 10.35 -25.20 11.54
CA ILE A 289 9.95 -24.58 12.81
C ILE A 289 8.41 -24.43 12.87
N ALA A 290 7.77 -23.99 11.79
CA ALA A 290 6.31 -23.86 11.72
C ALA A 290 5.63 -25.24 11.87
N LYS A 291 6.19 -26.29 11.31
CA LYS A 291 5.72 -27.68 11.49
C LYS A 291 5.78 -28.12 12.95
N GLN A 292 6.89 -27.87 13.62
CA GLN A 292 7.03 -28.20 15.05
C GLN A 292 6.04 -27.42 15.91
N LEU A 293 5.80 -26.13 15.59
CA LEU A 293 4.78 -25.32 16.25
C LEU A 293 3.38 -25.93 16.06
N GLU A 294 3.02 -26.29 14.84
CA GLU A 294 1.74 -26.95 14.52
C GLU A 294 1.56 -28.26 15.33
N GLU A 295 2.56 -29.12 15.38
CA GLU A 295 2.54 -30.40 16.12
C GLU A 295 2.34 -30.17 17.63
N LEU A 296 2.99 -29.15 18.20
CA LEU A 296 2.79 -28.78 19.60
C LEU A 296 1.36 -28.30 19.87
N LEU A 297 0.80 -27.46 18.98
CA LEU A 297 -0.53 -26.89 19.14
C LEU A 297 -1.67 -27.87 18.83
N ARG A 298 -1.43 -28.95 18.09
CA ARG A 298 -2.40 -30.04 17.86
C ARG A 298 -2.60 -30.94 19.06
N GLY A 299 -1.66 -30.99 19.99
CA GLY A 299 -1.75 -31.84 21.17
C GLY A 299 -2.64 -31.25 22.27
N ALA A 300 -2.85 -32.05 23.34
CA ALA A 300 -3.55 -31.58 24.51
C ALA A 300 -2.86 -30.33 25.11
N ALA A 301 -3.65 -29.34 25.48
CA ALA A 301 -3.12 -28.14 26.12
C ALA A 301 -2.57 -28.47 27.50
N THR A 302 -1.25 -28.39 27.66
CA THR A 302 -0.56 -28.46 28.96
C THR A 302 0.37 -27.27 29.08
N PRO A 303 0.71 -26.84 30.30
CA PRO A 303 1.65 -25.71 30.49
C PRO A 303 2.98 -25.91 29.77
N GLU A 304 3.51 -27.14 29.76
CA GLU A 304 4.80 -27.47 29.12
C GLU A 304 4.69 -27.34 27.60
N ARG A 305 3.58 -27.78 26.99
CA ARG A 305 3.37 -27.64 25.54
C ARG A 305 3.13 -26.19 25.15
N SER A 306 2.39 -25.43 25.95
CA SER A 306 2.17 -23.99 25.74
C SER A 306 3.51 -23.24 25.75
N ALA A 307 4.37 -23.53 26.73
CA ALA A 307 5.71 -22.92 26.82
C ALA A 307 6.62 -23.34 25.65
N ALA A 308 6.57 -24.61 25.23
CA ALA A 308 7.30 -25.11 24.05
C ALA A 308 6.80 -24.43 22.76
N ALA A 309 5.49 -24.29 22.58
CA ALA A 309 4.90 -23.58 21.44
C ALA A 309 5.33 -22.11 21.40
N ALA A 310 5.33 -21.41 22.52
CA ALA A 310 5.82 -20.03 22.62
C ALA A 310 7.31 -19.94 22.27
N THR A 311 8.11 -20.93 22.63
CA THR A 311 9.52 -21.02 22.24
C THR A 311 9.69 -21.19 20.73
N GLN A 312 8.89 -22.05 20.10
CA GLN A 312 8.92 -22.24 18.66
C GLN A 312 8.44 -20.99 17.90
N LEU A 313 7.43 -20.28 18.40
CA LEU A 313 6.98 -19.03 17.80
C LEU A 313 8.11 -17.96 17.83
N LYS A 314 8.85 -17.86 18.93
CA LYS A 314 10.03 -16.98 19.02
C LYS A 314 11.14 -17.41 18.05
N ALA A 315 11.40 -18.69 17.91
CA ALA A 315 12.39 -19.22 16.96
C ALA A 315 11.98 -18.89 15.51
N LEU A 316 10.70 -19.03 15.19
CA LEU A 316 10.17 -18.68 13.87
C LEU A 316 10.34 -17.16 13.59
N LYS A 317 10.01 -16.29 14.55
CA LYS A 317 10.26 -14.84 14.44
C LYS A 317 11.72 -14.52 14.19
N ALA A 318 12.64 -15.19 14.90
CA ALA A 318 14.08 -15.03 14.70
C ALA A 318 14.51 -15.43 13.29
N ASN A 319 14.01 -16.59 12.79
CA ASN A 319 14.26 -17.07 11.43
C ASN A 319 13.76 -16.05 10.38
N CYS A 320 12.52 -15.56 10.50
CA CYS A 320 11.97 -14.54 9.62
C CYS A 320 12.82 -13.26 9.63
N THR A 321 13.21 -12.80 10.82
CA THR A 321 14.03 -11.59 10.96
C THR A 321 15.39 -11.75 10.29
N GLN A 322 16.04 -12.90 10.46
CA GLN A 322 17.34 -13.18 9.85
C GLN A 322 17.23 -13.21 8.32
N CYS A 323 16.23 -13.90 7.77
CA CYS A 323 15.98 -13.96 6.35
C CYS A 323 15.72 -12.55 5.76
N HIS A 324 14.85 -11.78 6.39
CA HIS A 324 14.53 -10.43 5.94
C HIS A 324 15.75 -9.50 5.93
N ARG A 325 16.58 -9.53 6.98
CA ARG A 325 17.82 -8.72 7.03
C ARG A 325 18.75 -9.04 5.86
N GLN A 326 18.81 -10.28 5.45
CA GLN A 326 19.75 -10.73 4.41
C GLN A 326 19.18 -10.54 3.00
N TYR A 327 17.88 -10.76 2.79
CA TYR A 327 17.31 -10.87 1.44
C TYR A 327 16.26 -9.81 1.10
N ARG A 328 15.66 -9.14 2.09
CA ARG A 328 14.61 -8.15 1.86
C ARG A 328 15.07 -6.71 2.13
N ASP A 329 15.79 -6.52 3.23
CA ASP A 329 16.04 -5.17 3.80
C ASP A 329 17.29 -4.50 3.21
N LEU A 330 18.13 -5.25 2.49
CA LEU A 330 19.31 -4.72 1.82
C LEU A 330 18.99 -4.29 0.38
N PRO A 331 19.53 -3.15 -0.08
CA PRO A 331 19.49 -2.78 -1.49
C PRO A 331 20.10 -3.89 -2.37
N ASP A 332 19.59 -4.05 -3.59
CA ASP A 332 20.03 -5.10 -4.54
C ASP A 332 21.54 -5.14 -4.73
N ARG A 333 22.19 -3.99 -4.76
CA ARG A 333 23.66 -3.84 -4.86
C ARG A 333 24.42 -4.48 -3.70
N ASP A 334 23.78 -4.67 -2.54
CA ASP A 334 24.41 -5.15 -1.32
C ASP A 334 24.03 -6.60 -0.97
N ARG A 335 22.99 -7.16 -1.64
CA ARG A 335 22.51 -8.53 -1.39
C ARG A 335 23.50 -9.62 -1.77
N ASN A 336 24.40 -9.35 -2.69
CA ASN A 336 25.38 -10.30 -3.22
C ASN A 336 26.81 -10.01 -2.75
N ARG A 337 27.01 -9.16 -1.73
CA ARG A 337 28.35 -8.98 -1.14
C ARG A 337 28.68 -10.19 -0.25
N PRO A 338 29.87 -10.80 -0.47
CA PRO A 338 30.34 -11.95 0.31
C PRO A 338 30.52 -11.62 1.80
#